data_e62ac57361eb87ef4a37f3004b88b03e
#
_entry.id   e62ac57361eb87ef4a37f3004b88b03e
#
_cell.length_a   1.000
_cell.length_b   1.000
_cell.length_c   1.000
_cell.angle_alpha   90.00
_cell.angle_beta   90.00
_cell.angle_gamma   90.00
#
_symmetry.space_group_name_H-M   'P 1'
#
loop_
_entity.id
_entity.type
_entity.pdbx_description
1 polymer ?
#
loop_
_entity_poly.entity_id
_entity_poly.type
_entity_poly.pdbx_seq_one_letter_code
_entity_poly.pdbx_strand_id
1 'polypeptide(L)'
;FKVNIGFKNYIKFLSNESIRMPFLQIFVWTVCFSAITVFGTLAIGLVLACLVQWEFLRFRGVYRVFLILPYAVPSFISILVFKGLFNQNFGELNMFLNTIMGPIYGAFGLEWSSIEWFTSPWPARAMILMVNAWLGYPYMMILCMGLLKSIPDDLYEATAIEGATPWINLRHITLPLLIKPLAPLLIASFAFNFNNFVLIQLLTGGGPDIIEATQAPAGYTDLLVSF
;
A
#
# COMPACT_ATOMS: atom_id res chain seq x y z
N PHE A 1 -18.52 -37.54 17.82
CA PHE A 1 -19.28 -37.89 16.61
C PHE A 1 -19.05 -36.82 15.55
N LYS A 2 -18.42 -37.18 14.41
CA LYS A 2 -18.32 -36.29 13.25
C LYS A 2 -19.63 -36.40 12.48
N VAL A 3 -20.46 -35.36 12.56
CA VAL A 3 -21.70 -35.27 11.78
C VAL A 3 -21.38 -34.57 10.46
N ASN A 4 -21.69 -35.18 9.34
CA ASN A 4 -21.56 -34.53 8.05
C ASN A 4 -22.69 -33.52 7.89
N ILE A 5 -22.34 -32.22 7.96
CA ILE A 5 -23.31 -31.12 7.96
C ILE A 5 -23.61 -30.65 6.51
N GLY A 6 -22.90 -31.18 5.51
CA GLY A 6 -23.05 -30.77 4.10
C GLY A 6 -22.89 -29.25 3.94
N PHE A 7 -23.82 -28.64 3.21
CA PHE A 7 -23.81 -27.18 2.92
C PHE A 7 -24.46 -26.30 3.99
N LYS A 8 -24.91 -26.85 5.13
CA LYS A 8 -25.64 -26.06 6.17
C LYS A 8 -24.86 -24.84 6.65
N ASN A 9 -23.55 -24.94 6.81
CA ASN A 9 -22.72 -23.82 7.23
C ASN A 9 -22.71 -22.70 6.20
N TYR A 10 -22.63 -23.02 4.91
CA TYR A 10 -22.68 -22.03 3.82
C TYR A 10 -24.05 -21.34 3.75
N ILE A 11 -25.14 -22.13 3.89
CA ILE A 11 -26.50 -21.57 3.92
C ILE A 11 -26.68 -20.67 5.13
N LYS A 12 -26.22 -21.07 6.32
CA LYS A 12 -26.28 -20.24 7.54
C LYS A 12 -25.49 -18.95 7.38
N PHE A 13 -24.28 -19.03 6.79
CA PHE A 13 -23.44 -17.86 6.51
C PHE A 13 -24.13 -16.87 5.56
N LEU A 14 -24.68 -17.38 4.46
CA LEU A 14 -25.38 -16.54 3.46
C LEU A 14 -26.72 -15.98 3.94
N SER A 15 -27.40 -16.69 4.83
CA SER A 15 -28.71 -16.28 5.36
C SER A 15 -28.61 -15.31 6.53
N ASN A 16 -27.48 -15.28 7.24
CA ASN A 16 -27.29 -14.45 8.40
C ASN A 16 -26.72 -13.08 7.99
N GLU A 17 -27.55 -12.06 8.02
CA GLU A 17 -27.17 -10.69 7.62
C GLU A 17 -26.07 -10.10 8.50
N SER A 18 -26.05 -10.41 9.80
CA SER A 18 -25.04 -9.95 10.77
C SER A 18 -23.63 -10.50 10.47
N ILE A 19 -23.51 -11.55 9.66
CA ILE A 19 -22.22 -12.11 9.26
C ILE A 19 -21.92 -11.71 7.81
N ARG A 20 -22.93 -11.78 6.94
CA ARG A 20 -22.78 -11.50 5.51
C ARG A 20 -22.35 -10.07 5.21
N MET A 21 -22.93 -9.08 5.88
CA MET A 21 -22.60 -7.67 5.61
C MET A 21 -21.15 -7.31 5.98
N PRO A 22 -20.65 -7.62 7.20
CA PRO A 22 -19.24 -7.40 7.52
C PRO A 22 -18.30 -8.16 6.59
N PHE A 23 -18.62 -9.41 6.25
CA PHE A 23 -17.83 -10.21 5.31
C PHE A 23 -17.71 -9.54 3.94
N LEU A 24 -18.81 -9.04 3.37
CA LEU A 24 -18.78 -8.36 2.08
C LEU A 24 -17.97 -7.05 2.15
N GLN A 25 -18.09 -6.29 3.23
CA GLN A 25 -17.28 -5.08 3.44
C GLN A 25 -15.79 -5.42 3.49
N ILE A 26 -15.42 -6.43 4.26
CA ILE A 26 -14.03 -6.88 4.39
C ILE A 26 -13.52 -7.45 3.06
N PHE A 27 -14.34 -8.21 2.34
CA PHE A 27 -13.97 -8.74 1.02
C PHE A 27 -13.66 -7.60 0.04
N VAL A 28 -14.56 -6.64 -0.09
CA VAL A 28 -14.36 -5.48 -0.98
C VAL A 28 -13.12 -4.70 -0.55
N TRP A 29 -12.96 -4.46 0.76
CA TRP A 29 -11.77 -3.79 1.28
C TRP A 29 -10.48 -4.57 0.97
N THR A 30 -10.46 -5.88 1.15
CA THR A 30 -9.30 -6.74 0.85
C THR A 30 -8.88 -6.63 -0.61
N VAL A 31 -9.85 -6.67 -1.54
CA VAL A 31 -9.60 -6.48 -2.98
C VAL A 31 -9.06 -5.08 -3.25
N CYS A 32 -9.71 -4.04 -2.70
CA CYS A 32 -9.27 -2.65 -2.87
C CYS A 32 -7.87 -2.42 -2.28
N PHE A 33 -7.62 -2.87 -1.07
CA PHE A 33 -6.33 -2.79 -0.40
C PHE A 33 -5.22 -3.42 -1.25
N SER A 34 -5.44 -4.65 -1.70
CA SER A 34 -4.46 -5.37 -2.53
C SER A 34 -4.19 -4.66 -3.85
N ALA A 35 -5.24 -4.20 -4.53
CA ALA A 35 -5.10 -3.46 -5.79
C ALA A 35 -4.39 -2.12 -5.60
N ILE A 36 -4.84 -1.30 -4.64
CA ILE A 36 -4.23 0.02 -4.36
C ILE A 36 -2.77 -0.13 -3.98
N THR A 37 -2.44 -1.13 -3.16
CA THR A 37 -1.05 -1.40 -2.76
C THR A 37 -0.19 -1.79 -3.95
N VAL A 38 -0.63 -2.73 -4.78
CA VAL A 38 0.16 -3.20 -5.94
C VAL A 38 0.40 -2.07 -6.93
N PHE A 39 -0.64 -1.35 -7.31
CA PHE A 39 -0.50 -0.24 -8.26
C PHE A 39 0.24 0.96 -7.64
N GLY A 40 0.00 1.26 -6.37
CA GLY A 40 0.69 2.32 -5.64
C GLY A 40 2.19 2.06 -5.51
N THR A 41 2.58 0.86 -5.07
CA THR A 41 4.00 0.48 -4.95
C THR A 41 4.68 0.38 -6.31
N LEU A 42 3.98 -0.09 -7.35
CA LEU A 42 4.50 -0.06 -8.72
C LEU A 42 4.74 1.37 -9.19
N ALA A 43 3.79 2.28 -9.00
CA ALA A 43 3.92 3.68 -9.40
C ALA A 43 5.10 4.35 -8.69
N ILE A 44 5.18 4.22 -7.36
CA ILE A 44 6.28 4.75 -6.56
C ILE A 44 7.61 4.11 -7.01
N GLY A 45 7.65 2.78 -7.12
CA GLY A 45 8.84 2.04 -7.52
C GLY A 45 9.34 2.43 -8.91
N LEU A 46 8.43 2.59 -9.88
CA LEU A 46 8.77 3.01 -11.24
C LEU A 46 9.32 4.43 -11.27
N VAL A 47 8.68 5.39 -10.60
CA VAL A 47 9.16 6.77 -10.51
C VAL A 47 10.56 6.81 -9.89
N LEU A 48 10.76 6.12 -8.77
CA LEU A 48 12.07 6.06 -8.13
C LEU A 48 13.11 5.35 -8.99
N ALA A 49 12.74 4.28 -9.70
CA ALA A 49 13.62 3.58 -10.63
C ALA A 49 14.08 4.50 -11.78
N CYS A 50 13.17 5.26 -12.37
CA CYS A 50 13.50 6.26 -13.39
C CYS A 50 14.43 7.35 -12.85
N LEU A 51 14.13 7.89 -11.65
CA LEU A 51 14.94 8.94 -11.02
C LEU A 51 16.37 8.45 -10.72
N VAL A 52 16.52 7.26 -10.15
CA VAL A 52 17.84 6.72 -9.78
C VAL A 52 18.67 6.28 -11.00
N GLN A 53 18.02 6.01 -12.14
CA GLN A 53 18.71 5.71 -13.39
C GLN A 53 19.03 6.96 -14.22
N TRP A 54 18.52 8.11 -13.84
CA TRP A 54 18.76 9.36 -14.56
C TRP A 54 20.25 9.70 -14.57
N GLU A 55 20.83 9.90 -15.75
CA GLU A 55 22.27 10.08 -15.96
C GLU A 55 22.84 11.30 -15.24
N PHE A 56 22.06 12.39 -15.15
CA PHE A 56 22.47 13.62 -14.50
C PHE A 56 22.40 13.58 -12.96
N LEU A 57 21.88 12.48 -12.37
CA LEU A 57 21.79 12.36 -10.92
C LEU A 57 23.17 12.03 -10.34
N ARG A 58 23.79 13.00 -9.64
CA ARG A 58 25.04 12.77 -8.90
C ARG A 58 24.77 11.85 -7.71
N PHE A 59 25.72 10.99 -7.38
CA PHE A 59 25.64 10.04 -6.26
C PHE A 59 24.47 9.03 -6.34
N ARG A 60 24.01 8.70 -7.55
CA ARG A 60 22.90 7.73 -7.77
C ARG A 60 23.07 6.41 -7.01
N GLY A 61 24.33 5.93 -6.80
CA GLY A 61 24.60 4.74 -6.00
C GLY A 61 24.19 4.90 -4.54
N VAL A 62 24.45 6.06 -3.95
CA VAL A 62 24.09 6.36 -2.56
C VAL A 62 22.57 6.40 -2.40
N TYR A 63 21.87 7.12 -3.28
CA TYR A 63 20.40 7.14 -3.25
C TYR A 63 19.80 5.75 -3.39
N ARG A 64 20.36 4.91 -4.27
CA ARG A 64 19.91 3.51 -4.42
C ARG A 64 20.00 2.73 -3.11
N VAL A 65 21.11 2.85 -2.38
CA VAL A 65 21.31 2.17 -1.10
C VAL A 65 20.27 2.61 -0.09
N PHE A 66 20.06 3.94 0.06
CA PHE A 66 19.06 4.47 1.01
C PHE A 66 17.63 4.08 0.65
N LEU A 67 17.27 4.06 -0.63
CA LEU A 67 15.94 3.69 -1.10
C LEU A 67 15.65 2.18 -0.95
N ILE A 68 16.67 1.35 -0.93
CA ILE A 68 16.52 -0.10 -0.69
C ILE A 68 16.53 -0.43 0.82
N LEU A 69 17.00 0.47 1.67
CA LEU A 69 17.15 0.25 3.11
C LEU A 69 15.87 -0.28 3.80
N PRO A 70 14.65 0.21 3.49
CA PRO A 70 13.44 -0.33 4.09
C PRO A 70 13.25 -1.83 3.87
N TYR A 71 13.71 -2.35 2.74
CA TYR A 71 13.63 -3.77 2.41
C TYR A 71 14.63 -4.63 3.20
N ALA A 72 15.74 -4.03 3.66
CA ALA A 72 16.74 -4.72 4.46
C ALA A 72 16.33 -4.90 5.94
N VAL A 73 15.35 -4.11 6.41
CA VAL A 73 14.84 -4.20 7.78
C VAL A 73 13.71 -5.24 7.83
N PRO A 74 13.71 -6.18 8.80
CA PRO A 74 12.61 -7.11 8.97
C PRO A 74 11.27 -6.36 9.10
N SER A 75 10.27 -6.75 8.28
CA SER A 75 9.02 -6.02 8.15
C SER A 75 8.28 -5.81 9.46
N PHE A 76 8.29 -6.82 10.36
CA PHE A 76 7.62 -6.70 11.65
C PHE A 76 8.22 -5.61 12.53
N ILE A 77 9.55 -5.37 12.48
CA ILE A 77 10.19 -4.26 13.21
C ILE A 77 9.72 -2.93 12.66
N SER A 78 9.74 -2.77 11.33
CA SER A 78 9.25 -1.55 10.68
C SER A 78 7.79 -1.27 11.04
N ILE A 79 6.92 -2.28 11.02
CA ILE A 79 5.50 -2.14 11.39
C ILE A 79 5.34 -1.63 12.82
N LEU A 80 6.09 -2.20 13.78
CA LEU A 80 6.02 -1.78 15.19
C LEU A 80 6.55 -0.35 15.39
N VAL A 81 7.60 0.04 14.68
CA VAL A 81 8.09 1.42 14.67
C VAL A 81 7.02 2.37 14.14
N PHE A 82 6.41 2.06 13.01
CA PHE A 82 5.30 2.85 12.48
C PHE A 82 4.11 2.93 13.42
N LYS A 83 3.76 1.82 14.10
CA LYS A 83 2.70 1.84 15.12
C LYS A 83 2.98 2.88 16.22
N GLY A 84 4.24 3.03 16.65
CA GLY A 84 4.65 4.07 17.56
C GLY A 84 4.53 5.48 16.98
N LEU A 85 5.04 5.67 15.73
CA LEU A 85 5.00 6.97 15.03
C LEU A 85 3.58 7.49 14.80
N PHE A 86 2.63 6.60 14.51
CA PHE A 86 1.21 6.92 14.33
C PHE A 86 0.41 7.00 15.63
N ASN A 87 1.03 6.80 16.80
CA ASN A 87 0.29 6.88 18.06
C ASN A 87 -0.43 8.22 18.21
N GLN A 88 -1.71 8.17 18.60
CA GLN A 88 -2.57 9.34 18.61
C GLN A 88 -2.14 10.42 19.60
N ASN A 89 -1.63 10.02 20.77
CA ASN A 89 -1.33 10.92 21.88
C ASN A 89 0.11 11.44 21.90
N PHE A 90 1.07 10.58 21.52
CA PHE A 90 2.51 10.88 21.64
C PHE A 90 3.30 10.47 20.38
N GLY A 91 2.62 10.14 19.29
CA GLY A 91 3.28 9.82 18.02
C GLY A 91 3.81 11.07 17.32
N GLU A 92 5.05 10.99 16.89
CA GLU A 92 5.75 12.11 16.24
C GLU A 92 5.04 12.62 15.00
N LEU A 93 4.29 11.75 14.31
CA LEU A 93 3.56 12.16 13.10
C LEU A 93 2.46 13.17 13.41
N ASN A 94 1.65 12.94 14.45
CA ASN A 94 0.63 13.91 14.85
C ASN A 94 1.27 15.20 15.41
N MET A 95 2.36 15.09 16.15
CA MET A 95 3.10 16.27 16.63
C MET A 95 3.62 17.12 15.47
N PHE A 96 4.20 16.49 14.45
CA PHE A 96 4.67 17.15 13.24
C PHE A 96 3.51 17.80 12.46
N LEU A 97 2.42 17.07 12.23
CA LEU A 97 1.23 17.59 11.55
C LEU A 97 0.60 18.76 12.29
N ASN A 98 0.47 18.67 13.60
CA ASN A 98 -0.07 19.76 14.45
C ASN A 98 0.80 21.03 14.35
N THR A 99 2.13 20.87 14.30
CA THR A 99 3.06 22.00 14.17
C THR A 99 2.92 22.72 12.83
N ILE A 100 2.64 21.98 11.75
CA ILE A 100 2.51 22.57 10.41
C ILE A 100 1.08 23.04 10.14
N MET A 101 0.09 22.15 10.40
CA MET A 101 -1.31 22.40 10.02
C MET A 101 -2.02 23.36 10.99
N GLY A 102 -1.66 23.35 12.28
CA GLY A 102 -2.25 24.27 13.26
C GLY A 102 -2.16 25.73 12.85
N PRO A 103 -0.97 26.28 12.56
CA PRO A 103 -0.85 27.65 12.08
C PRO A 103 -1.56 27.93 10.75
N ILE A 104 -1.54 26.98 9.81
CA ILE A 104 -2.19 27.12 8.50
C ILE A 104 -3.70 27.24 8.69
N TYR A 105 -4.31 26.30 9.43
CA TYR A 105 -5.77 26.34 9.69
C TYR A 105 -6.16 27.55 10.51
N GLY A 106 -5.35 27.91 11.51
CA GLY A 106 -5.55 29.14 12.30
C GLY A 106 -5.56 30.42 11.48
N ALA A 107 -4.73 30.50 10.42
CA ALA A 107 -4.71 31.63 9.49
C ALA A 107 -6.02 31.78 8.69
N PHE A 108 -6.75 30.66 8.50
CA PHE A 108 -8.08 30.66 7.86
C PHE A 108 -9.24 30.68 8.86
N GLY A 109 -8.98 30.85 10.17
CA GLY A 109 -10.00 30.84 11.22
C GLY A 109 -10.62 29.46 11.47
N LEU A 110 -9.91 28.38 11.10
CA LEU A 110 -10.35 26.99 11.26
C LEU A 110 -9.55 26.32 12.40
N GLU A 111 -10.19 25.40 13.11
CA GLU A 111 -9.52 24.57 14.11
C GLU A 111 -8.95 23.30 13.46
N TRP A 112 -7.67 23.01 13.74
CA TRP A 112 -7.04 21.76 13.36
C TRP A 112 -7.15 20.76 14.50
N SER A 113 -7.62 19.55 14.23
CA SER A 113 -7.63 18.44 15.18
C SER A 113 -6.61 17.37 14.76
N SER A 114 -5.98 16.74 15.75
CA SER A 114 -5.08 15.60 15.51
C SER A 114 -5.81 14.46 14.80
N ILE A 115 -5.10 13.79 13.90
CA ILE A 115 -5.67 12.69 13.12
C ILE A 115 -5.82 11.44 14.01
N GLU A 116 -6.97 10.85 14.00
CA GLU A 116 -7.32 9.65 14.76
C GLU A 116 -6.98 8.37 13.97
N TRP A 117 -5.69 8.03 13.93
CA TRP A 117 -5.17 6.93 13.09
C TRP A 117 -5.70 5.54 13.45
N PHE A 118 -6.10 5.30 14.72
CA PHE A 118 -6.53 3.97 15.17
C PHE A 118 -8.04 3.88 15.46
N THR A 119 -8.71 5.01 15.63
CA THR A 119 -10.10 5.07 16.05
C THR A 119 -11.06 5.44 14.92
N SER A 120 -10.54 6.05 13.86
CA SER A 120 -11.34 6.44 12.69
C SER A 120 -11.05 5.52 11.49
N PRO A 121 -12.10 5.00 10.79
CA PRO A 121 -11.92 3.99 9.73
C PRO A 121 -11.04 4.44 8.56
N TRP A 122 -11.22 5.67 8.06
CA TRP A 122 -10.48 6.17 6.90
C TRP A 122 -9.02 6.47 7.20
N PRO A 123 -8.67 7.17 8.30
CA PRO A 123 -7.27 7.31 8.72
C PRO A 123 -6.57 5.97 8.96
N ALA A 124 -7.25 5.01 9.59
CA ALA A 124 -6.70 3.68 9.81
C ALA A 124 -6.36 2.95 8.50
N ARG A 125 -7.26 3.01 7.51
CA ARG A 125 -7.02 2.46 6.17
C ARG A 125 -5.88 3.19 5.45
N ALA A 126 -5.83 4.52 5.54
CA ALA A 126 -4.74 5.31 4.96
C ALA A 126 -3.39 4.95 5.60
N MET A 127 -3.33 4.81 6.93
CA MET A 127 -2.14 4.40 7.66
C MET A 127 -1.61 3.04 7.17
N ILE A 128 -2.49 2.04 7.04
CA ILE A 128 -2.10 0.71 6.55
C ILE A 128 -1.53 0.79 5.13
N LEU A 129 -2.17 1.55 4.25
CA LEU A 129 -1.70 1.74 2.87
C LEU A 129 -0.33 2.43 2.84
N MET A 130 -0.10 3.46 3.67
CA MET A 130 1.19 4.15 3.75
C MET A 130 2.30 3.23 4.25
N VAL A 131 2.04 2.48 5.33
CA VAL A 131 3.05 1.55 5.88
C VAL A 131 3.35 0.43 4.89
N ASN A 132 2.32 -0.12 4.25
CA ASN A 132 2.50 -1.16 3.24
C ASN A 132 3.22 -0.65 1.98
N ALA A 133 2.94 0.59 1.57
CA ALA A 133 3.67 1.23 0.48
C ALA A 133 5.16 1.39 0.82
N TRP A 134 5.49 1.83 2.04
CA TRP A 134 6.86 1.92 2.51
C TRP A 134 7.59 0.58 2.49
N LEU A 135 6.94 -0.51 2.88
CA LEU A 135 7.52 -1.85 2.89
C LEU A 135 7.67 -2.42 1.47
N GLY A 136 6.74 -2.09 0.56
CA GLY A 136 6.62 -2.73 -0.74
C GLY A 136 7.34 -2.00 -1.89
N TYR A 137 7.48 -0.65 -1.83
CA TYR A 137 8.03 0.10 -2.96
C TYR A 137 9.48 -0.31 -3.33
N PRO A 138 10.39 -0.70 -2.40
CA PRO A 138 11.75 -0.99 -2.80
C PRO A 138 11.84 -2.23 -3.68
N TYR A 139 11.00 -3.23 -3.42
CA TYR A 139 10.89 -4.42 -4.27
C TYR A 139 10.47 -4.05 -5.69
N MET A 140 9.41 -3.26 -5.84
CA MET A 140 8.94 -2.78 -7.16
C MET A 140 9.98 -1.89 -7.85
N MET A 141 10.69 -1.05 -7.10
CA MET A 141 11.78 -0.23 -7.63
C MET A 141 12.91 -1.10 -8.22
N ILE A 142 13.35 -2.14 -7.50
CA ILE A 142 14.41 -3.05 -7.98
C ILE A 142 13.97 -3.76 -9.26
N LEU A 143 12.73 -4.28 -9.29
CA LEU A 143 12.17 -4.92 -10.48
C LEU A 143 12.12 -3.96 -11.68
N CYS A 144 11.57 -2.76 -11.48
CA CYS A 144 11.51 -1.75 -12.53
C CYS A 144 12.91 -1.35 -13.01
N MET A 145 13.89 -1.19 -12.11
CA MET A 145 15.27 -0.88 -12.48
C MET A 145 15.91 -1.97 -13.35
N GLY A 146 15.64 -3.24 -13.05
CA GLY A 146 16.13 -4.36 -13.86
C GLY A 146 15.53 -4.35 -15.26
N LEU A 147 14.21 -4.18 -15.34
CA LEU A 147 13.49 -4.19 -16.60
C LEU A 147 13.75 -2.94 -17.46
N LEU A 148 13.88 -1.76 -16.86
CA LEU A 148 14.24 -0.54 -17.59
C LEU A 148 15.58 -0.69 -18.33
N LYS A 149 16.55 -1.38 -17.73
CA LYS A 149 17.85 -1.65 -18.36
C LYS A 149 17.79 -2.66 -19.51
N SER A 150 16.73 -3.43 -19.63
CA SER A 150 16.54 -4.37 -20.73
C SER A 150 15.89 -3.75 -21.97
N ILE A 151 15.43 -2.50 -21.88
CA ILE A 151 14.90 -1.76 -23.02
C ILE A 151 16.09 -1.23 -23.82
N PRO A 152 16.20 -1.53 -25.12
CA PRO A 152 17.28 -1.01 -25.98
C PRO A 152 17.21 0.51 -26.08
N ASP A 153 18.37 1.16 -25.95
CA ASP A 153 18.49 2.63 -26.04
C ASP A 153 18.12 3.16 -27.42
N ASP A 154 18.32 2.38 -28.47
CA ASP A 154 17.94 2.69 -29.86
C ASP A 154 16.45 3.14 -29.98
N LEU A 155 15.57 2.58 -29.13
CA LEU A 155 14.16 2.97 -29.13
C LEU A 155 13.95 4.41 -28.65
N TYR A 156 14.74 4.84 -27.66
CA TYR A 156 14.68 6.21 -27.14
C TYR A 156 15.38 7.18 -28.10
N GLU A 157 16.46 6.77 -28.74
CA GLU A 157 17.16 7.57 -29.75
C GLU A 157 16.26 7.83 -30.98
N ALA A 158 15.58 6.78 -31.46
CA ALA A 158 14.63 6.91 -32.58
C ALA A 158 13.52 7.92 -32.27
N THR A 159 12.92 7.85 -31.07
CA THR A 159 11.86 8.79 -30.68
C THR A 159 12.37 10.18 -30.39
N ALA A 160 13.64 10.34 -29.97
CA ALA A 160 14.24 11.64 -29.77
C ALA A 160 14.39 12.39 -31.12
N ILE A 161 14.69 11.68 -32.20
CA ILE A 161 14.75 12.25 -33.55
C ILE A 161 13.36 12.75 -34.00
N GLU A 162 12.29 12.06 -33.60
CA GLU A 162 10.90 12.46 -33.84
C GLU A 162 10.38 13.55 -32.90
N GLY A 163 11.20 14.01 -31.94
CA GLY A 163 10.84 15.05 -30.99
C GLY A 163 9.91 14.61 -29.86
N ALA A 164 9.91 13.31 -29.52
CA ALA A 164 9.10 12.79 -28.43
C ALA A 164 9.55 13.32 -27.06
N THR A 165 8.58 13.72 -26.24
CA THR A 165 8.84 14.13 -24.87
C THR A 165 9.05 12.92 -23.95
N PRO A 166 9.71 13.08 -22.75
CA PRO A 166 9.86 11.99 -21.78
C PRO A 166 8.54 11.32 -21.40
N TRP A 167 7.42 12.07 -21.37
CA TRP A 167 6.09 11.54 -21.09
C TRP A 167 5.56 10.65 -22.22
N ILE A 168 5.81 11.03 -23.47
CA ILE A 168 5.43 10.22 -24.64
C ILE A 168 6.21 8.89 -24.60
N ASN A 169 7.52 8.93 -24.34
CA ASN A 169 8.37 7.75 -24.18
C ASN A 169 7.90 6.85 -23.04
N LEU A 170 7.58 7.45 -21.87
CA LEU A 170 7.06 6.69 -20.74
C LEU A 170 5.77 5.93 -21.12
N ARG A 171 4.82 6.61 -21.77
CA ARG A 171 3.49 6.05 -22.06
C ARG A 171 3.51 5.04 -23.20
N HIS A 172 4.30 5.27 -24.25
CA HIS A 172 4.19 4.48 -25.49
C HIS A 172 5.33 3.46 -25.67
N ILE A 173 6.46 3.62 -24.98
CA ILE A 173 7.59 2.70 -25.01
C ILE A 173 7.76 2.01 -23.66
N THR A 174 8.07 2.79 -22.63
CA THR A 174 8.49 2.25 -21.34
C THR A 174 7.39 1.41 -20.67
N LEU A 175 6.20 1.97 -20.46
CA LEU A 175 5.11 1.28 -19.79
C LEU A 175 4.66 0.00 -20.50
N PRO A 176 4.40 -0.03 -21.84
CA PRO A 176 4.00 -1.25 -22.53
C PRO A 176 5.05 -2.35 -22.47
N LEU A 177 6.35 -2.00 -22.55
CA LEU A 177 7.44 -2.96 -22.49
C LEU A 177 7.66 -3.49 -21.07
N LEU A 178 7.41 -2.68 -20.04
CA LEU A 178 7.51 -3.08 -18.62
C LEU A 178 6.34 -3.93 -18.17
N ILE A 179 5.10 -3.59 -18.54
CA ILE A 179 3.90 -4.25 -18.03
C ILE A 179 3.88 -5.74 -18.38
N LYS A 180 4.29 -6.11 -19.60
CA LYS A 180 4.28 -7.51 -20.05
C LYS A 180 5.09 -8.44 -19.14
N PRO A 181 6.37 -8.20 -18.86
CA PRO A 181 7.15 -9.03 -17.95
C PRO A 181 6.76 -8.85 -16.48
N LEU A 182 6.20 -7.69 -16.09
CA LEU A 182 5.73 -7.44 -14.73
C LEU A 182 4.40 -8.12 -14.40
N ALA A 183 3.54 -8.38 -15.38
CA ALA A 183 2.18 -8.87 -15.13
C ALA A 183 2.12 -10.10 -14.19
N PRO A 184 2.90 -11.18 -14.37
CA PRO A 184 2.87 -12.31 -13.44
C PRO A 184 3.36 -11.93 -12.03
N LEU A 185 4.32 -11.01 -11.91
CA LEU A 185 4.81 -10.53 -10.62
C LEU A 185 3.79 -9.63 -9.91
N LEU A 186 3.01 -8.83 -10.66
CA LEU A 186 1.92 -8.03 -10.11
C LEU A 186 0.79 -8.92 -9.59
N ILE A 187 0.45 -10.00 -10.29
CA ILE A 187 -0.54 -10.99 -9.83
C ILE A 187 -0.05 -11.67 -8.54
N ALA A 188 1.21 -12.08 -8.49
CA ALA A 188 1.80 -12.66 -7.29
C ALA A 188 1.81 -11.66 -6.12
N SER A 189 2.14 -10.39 -6.38
CA SER A 189 2.10 -9.31 -5.38
C SER A 189 0.66 -9.04 -4.90
N PHE A 190 -0.33 -9.11 -5.79
CA PHE A 190 -1.73 -9.01 -5.39
C PHE A 190 -2.13 -10.13 -4.44
N ALA A 191 -1.82 -11.39 -4.78
CA ALA A 191 -2.10 -12.54 -3.92
C ALA A 191 -1.39 -12.45 -2.57
N PHE A 192 -0.14 -11.96 -2.54
CA PHE A 192 0.60 -11.71 -1.30
C PHE A 192 -0.10 -10.67 -0.42
N ASN A 193 -0.48 -9.52 -0.99
CA ASN A 193 -1.16 -8.47 -0.25
C ASN A 193 -2.58 -8.87 0.19
N PHE A 194 -3.27 -9.66 -0.63
CA PHE A 194 -4.58 -10.22 -0.27
C PHE A 194 -4.54 -11.08 1.00
N ASN A 195 -3.40 -11.71 1.28
CA ASN A 195 -3.15 -12.56 2.45
C ASN A 195 -2.20 -11.92 3.48
N ASN A 196 -2.11 -10.59 3.53
CA ASN A 196 -1.16 -9.89 4.39
C ASN A 196 -1.65 -9.79 5.85
N PHE A 197 -1.65 -10.92 6.55
CA PHE A 197 -2.05 -11.01 7.95
C PHE A 197 -1.15 -10.21 8.89
N VAL A 198 0.18 -10.31 8.71
CA VAL A 198 1.17 -9.76 9.66
C VAL A 198 1.04 -8.24 9.79
N LEU A 199 0.86 -7.54 8.67
CA LEU A 199 0.70 -6.09 8.68
C LEU A 199 -0.54 -5.68 9.49
N ILE A 200 -1.68 -6.30 9.21
CA ILE A 200 -2.94 -5.96 9.88
C ILE A 200 -2.85 -6.26 11.37
N GLN A 201 -2.42 -7.47 11.72
CA GLN A 201 -2.36 -7.92 13.10
C GLN A 201 -1.42 -7.08 13.96
N LEU A 202 -0.25 -6.71 13.46
CA LEU A 202 0.72 -5.94 14.23
C LEU A 202 0.39 -4.44 14.28
N LEU A 203 -0.13 -3.87 13.20
CA LEU A 203 -0.36 -2.42 13.12
C LEU A 203 -1.67 -2.02 13.81
N THR A 204 -2.81 -2.60 13.42
CA THR A 204 -4.14 -2.19 13.87
C THR A 204 -4.90 -3.27 14.65
N GLY A 205 -4.50 -4.55 14.50
CA GLY A 205 -5.27 -5.68 15.01
C GLY A 205 -6.65 -5.81 14.36
N GLY A 206 -6.84 -5.29 13.13
CA GLY A 206 -8.11 -5.24 12.40
C GLY A 206 -8.95 -3.98 12.65
N GLY A 207 -8.71 -3.26 13.76
CA GLY A 207 -9.52 -2.12 14.19
C GLY A 207 -9.46 -0.89 13.25
N PRO A 208 -10.35 0.09 13.45
CA PRO A 208 -11.43 0.13 14.44
C PRO A 208 -12.55 -0.86 14.16
N ASP A 209 -13.26 -1.28 15.22
CA ASP A 209 -14.31 -2.30 15.12
C ASP A 209 -15.53 -1.79 14.35
N ILE A 210 -16.16 -2.68 13.59
CA ILE A 210 -17.46 -2.43 12.96
C ILE A 210 -18.55 -2.66 14.01
N ILE A 211 -19.09 -1.59 14.57
CA ILE A 211 -20.03 -1.61 15.70
C ILE A 211 -21.33 -2.39 15.36
N GLU A 212 -21.69 -2.47 14.08
CA GLU A 212 -22.88 -3.18 13.62
C GLU A 212 -22.69 -4.70 13.52
N ALA A 213 -21.47 -5.19 13.65
CA ALA A 213 -21.17 -6.62 13.59
C ALA A 213 -21.40 -7.27 14.96
N THR A 214 -22.64 -7.65 15.25
CA THR A 214 -23.05 -8.16 16.57
C THR A 214 -22.64 -9.59 16.89
N GLN A 215 -22.23 -10.41 15.91
CA GLN A 215 -21.97 -11.84 16.09
C GLN A 215 -20.54 -12.30 15.74
N ALA A 216 -19.78 -11.49 15.01
CA ALA A 216 -18.37 -11.76 14.71
C ALA A 216 -17.56 -10.48 14.96
N PRO A 217 -16.43 -10.57 15.67
CA PRO A 217 -15.52 -9.44 15.78
C PRO A 217 -15.00 -9.14 14.36
N ALA A 218 -15.30 -7.95 13.87
CA ALA A 218 -14.92 -7.48 12.55
C ALA A 218 -14.46 -6.03 12.65
N GLY A 219 -13.35 -5.71 12.04
CA GLY A 219 -12.82 -4.35 11.99
C GLY A 219 -12.76 -3.79 10.59
N TYR A 220 -12.72 -2.46 10.49
CA TYR A 220 -12.69 -1.74 9.22
C TYR A 220 -11.38 -1.94 8.44
N THR A 221 -10.32 -2.41 9.10
CA THR A 221 -9.03 -2.67 8.48
C THR A 221 -8.73 -4.15 8.34
N ASP A 222 -9.63 -5.04 8.79
CA ASP A 222 -9.49 -6.47 8.57
C ASP A 222 -9.41 -6.82 7.09
N LEU A 223 -8.58 -7.80 6.80
CA LEU A 223 -8.56 -8.51 5.53
C LEU A 223 -9.24 -9.88 5.72
N LEU A 224 -9.58 -10.55 4.62
CA LEU A 224 -10.18 -11.89 4.71
C LEU A 224 -9.33 -12.90 5.48
N VAL A 225 -8.02 -12.71 5.54
CA VAL A 225 -7.09 -13.60 6.27
C VAL A 225 -7.05 -13.29 7.77
N SER A 226 -7.46 -12.10 8.21
CA SER A 226 -7.48 -11.69 9.62
C SER A 226 -8.87 -11.74 10.24
N PHE A 227 -9.93 -11.75 9.42
CA PHE A 227 -11.33 -11.91 9.79
C PHE A 227 -11.68 -13.39 9.98
#